data_9dc5920db129695d336e8b0665097cef
#
_entry.id   9dc5920db129695d336e8b0665097cef
#
_cell.length_a   1.000
_cell.length_b   1.000
_cell.length_c   1.000
_cell.angle_alpha   90.00
_cell.angle_beta   90.00
_cell.angle_gamma   90.00
#
_symmetry.space_group_name_H-M   'P 1'
#
loop_
_entity.id
_entity.type
_entity.pdbx_description
1 polymer ?
#
loop_
_entity_poly.entity_id
_entity_poly.type
_entity_poly.pdbx_seq_one_letter_code
_entity_poly.pdbx_strand_id
1 'polypeptide(L)'
;RSANEREQLAQDWLALTVERDIHQFTKYKFDSDDALEILNAIAILENPNLANISKKVKVPARRVQSYLKILKMLFVIFEITPSKDSAGKSQFFLIDPILLGHFKASFEKKILTWIYLEMLCQLSYKAKKSNRISFYKTAKSSPVHLMYEADNHIVFAKVCFEQSFDSRDLLIFDSIKKKYKDKKLKLYLFYGGRERFNVDEIQILPWESIV
;
A
#
# COMPACT_ATOMS: atom_id res chain seq x y z
N ARG A 1 25.53 -0.68 3.56
CA ARG A 1 25.72 -1.64 2.46
C ARG A 1 25.72 -0.94 1.12
N SER A 2 26.58 -1.36 0.19
CA SER A 2 26.64 -0.82 -1.17
C SER A 2 25.37 -1.13 -1.95
N ALA A 3 25.15 -0.45 -3.08
CA ALA A 3 24.01 -0.74 -3.97
C ALA A 3 24.06 -2.19 -4.49
N ASN A 4 25.25 -2.68 -4.84
CA ASN A 4 25.46 -4.04 -5.34
C ASN A 4 25.15 -5.11 -4.28
N GLU A 5 25.52 -4.89 -3.02
CA GLU A 5 25.18 -5.81 -1.92
C GLU A 5 23.68 -5.91 -1.68
N ARG A 6 22.97 -4.79 -1.79
CA ARG A 6 21.51 -4.78 -1.65
C ARG A 6 20.82 -5.52 -2.80
N GLU A 7 21.31 -5.33 -4.02
CA GLU A 7 20.81 -6.02 -5.21
C GLU A 7 21.01 -7.53 -5.09
N GLN A 8 22.21 -7.97 -4.67
CA GLN A 8 22.51 -9.39 -4.47
C GLN A 8 21.61 -10.00 -3.40
N LEU A 9 21.39 -9.30 -2.26
CA LEU A 9 20.50 -9.77 -1.21
C LEU A 9 19.04 -9.92 -1.71
N ALA A 10 18.57 -9.01 -2.56
CA ALA A 10 17.23 -9.10 -3.14
C ALA A 10 17.11 -10.33 -4.05
N GLN A 11 18.12 -10.58 -4.89
CA GLN A 11 18.17 -11.75 -5.78
C GLN A 11 18.19 -13.07 -4.99
N ASP A 12 19.08 -13.17 -4.00
CA ASP A 12 19.21 -14.37 -3.15
C ASP A 12 17.91 -14.65 -2.40
N TRP A 13 17.28 -13.61 -1.86
CA TRP A 13 16.00 -13.74 -1.16
C TRP A 13 14.87 -14.17 -2.09
N LEU A 14 14.80 -13.60 -3.30
CA LEU A 14 13.80 -13.98 -4.30
C LEU A 14 13.97 -15.45 -4.72
N ALA A 15 15.20 -15.88 -4.99
CA ALA A 15 15.50 -17.26 -5.35
C ALA A 15 15.03 -18.22 -4.24
N LEU A 16 15.40 -17.96 -2.99
CA LEU A 16 14.98 -18.79 -1.86
C LEU A 16 13.46 -18.81 -1.69
N THR A 17 12.79 -17.67 -1.76
CA THR A 17 11.35 -17.56 -1.51
C THR A 17 10.54 -18.15 -2.67
N VAL A 18 10.90 -17.82 -3.92
CA VAL A 18 10.13 -18.21 -5.10
C VAL A 18 10.44 -19.64 -5.53
N GLU A 19 11.70 -20.06 -5.50
CA GLU A 19 12.12 -21.38 -5.99
C GLU A 19 11.97 -22.48 -4.93
N ARG A 20 12.12 -22.15 -3.66
CA ARG A 20 12.05 -23.13 -2.57
C ARG A 20 10.74 -23.07 -1.79
N ASP A 21 10.43 -21.90 -1.20
CA ASP A 21 9.36 -21.82 -0.19
C ASP A 21 7.98 -21.90 -0.83
N ILE A 22 7.77 -21.32 -2.01
CA ILE A 22 6.48 -21.42 -2.71
C ILE A 22 6.15 -22.90 -3.01
N HIS A 23 7.13 -23.68 -3.45
CA HIS A 23 6.92 -25.07 -3.79
C HIS A 23 6.53 -25.96 -2.58
N GLN A 24 6.96 -25.60 -1.37
CA GLN A 24 6.59 -26.34 -0.16
C GLN A 24 5.12 -26.16 0.23
N PHE A 25 4.50 -25.05 -0.14
CA PHE A 25 3.13 -24.71 0.25
C PHE A 25 2.08 -25.13 -0.77
N THR A 26 2.47 -25.72 -1.91
CA THR A 26 1.51 -26.09 -2.96
C THR A 26 1.70 -27.50 -3.46
N LYS A 27 0.57 -28.21 -3.60
CA LYS A 27 0.49 -29.47 -4.36
C LYS A 27 0.39 -29.22 -5.87
N TYR A 28 0.27 -27.97 -6.30
CA TYR A 28 0.11 -27.58 -7.70
C TYR A 28 1.44 -27.12 -8.28
N LYS A 29 1.64 -27.37 -9.57
CA LYS A 29 2.81 -26.93 -10.31
C LYS A 29 2.79 -25.38 -10.34
N PHE A 30 3.64 -24.76 -9.54
CA PHE A 30 3.89 -23.33 -9.50
C PHE A 30 5.02 -23.04 -10.48
N ASP A 31 4.88 -21.96 -11.23
CA ASP A 31 5.88 -21.47 -12.14
C ASP A 31 6.61 -20.30 -11.48
N SER A 32 7.92 -20.43 -11.31
CA SER A 32 8.73 -19.39 -10.66
C SER A 32 8.76 -18.09 -11.46
N ASP A 33 8.74 -18.18 -12.79
CA ASP A 33 8.74 -17.01 -13.66
C ASP A 33 7.43 -16.22 -13.52
N ASP A 34 6.28 -16.90 -13.51
CA ASP A 34 4.99 -16.27 -13.23
C ASP A 34 5.00 -15.55 -11.87
N ALA A 35 5.57 -16.17 -10.84
CA ALA A 35 5.64 -15.57 -9.51
C ALA A 35 6.51 -14.31 -9.51
N LEU A 36 7.67 -14.33 -10.15
CA LEU A 36 8.56 -13.17 -10.29
C LEU A 36 7.90 -12.04 -11.09
N GLU A 37 7.22 -12.38 -12.20
CA GLU A 37 6.47 -11.39 -12.98
C GLU A 37 5.33 -10.76 -12.20
N ILE A 38 4.63 -11.53 -11.35
CA ILE A 38 3.58 -11.01 -10.46
C ILE A 38 4.18 -10.07 -9.42
N LEU A 39 5.31 -10.41 -8.79
CA LEU A 39 6.00 -9.55 -7.84
C LEU A 39 6.47 -8.25 -8.50
N ASN A 40 7.06 -8.35 -9.68
CA ASN A 40 7.42 -7.18 -10.49
C ASN A 40 6.20 -6.31 -10.81
N ALA A 41 5.09 -6.91 -11.26
CA ALA A 41 3.86 -6.18 -11.55
C ALA A 41 3.30 -5.46 -10.31
N ILE A 42 3.36 -6.09 -9.11
CA ILE A 42 2.97 -5.47 -7.85
C ILE A 42 3.85 -4.24 -7.54
N ALA A 43 5.15 -4.34 -7.80
CA ALA A 43 6.11 -3.27 -7.54
C ALA A 43 5.89 -2.05 -8.45
N ILE A 44 5.66 -2.27 -9.75
CA ILE A 44 5.68 -1.17 -10.73
C ILE A 44 4.30 -0.59 -11.07
N LEU A 45 3.20 -1.34 -10.84
CA LEU A 45 1.86 -0.84 -11.14
C LEU A 45 1.44 0.21 -10.11
N GLU A 46 0.88 1.31 -10.57
CA GLU A 46 0.25 2.32 -9.72
C GLU A 46 -0.91 1.71 -8.91
N ASN A 47 -1.77 0.95 -9.56
CA ASN A 47 -2.92 0.29 -8.95
C ASN A 47 -2.82 -1.25 -9.08
N PRO A 48 -2.02 -1.93 -8.26
CA PRO A 48 -1.74 -3.36 -8.37
C PRO A 48 -2.88 -4.21 -7.78
N ASN A 49 -4.05 -4.17 -8.42
CA ASN A 49 -5.16 -5.06 -8.11
C ASN A 49 -5.11 -6.31 -9.00
N LEU A 50 -5.87 -7.35 -8.63
CA LEU A 50 -5.89 -8.63 -9.33
C LEU A 50 -6.06 -8.49 -10.86
N ALA A 51 -6.96 -7.63 -11.32
CA ALA A 51 -7.23 -7.46 -12.75
C ALA A 51 -6.05 -6.81 -13.48
N ASN A 52 -5.46 -5.76 -12.88
CA ASN A 52 -4.33 -5.05 -13.48
C ASN A 52 -3.06 -5.92 -13.49
N ILE A 53 -2.82 -6.70 -12.43
CA ILE A 53 -1.72 -7.67 -12.37
C ILE A 53 -1.92 -8.73 -13.46
N SER A 54 -3.08 -9.38 -13.51
CA SER A 54 -3.40 -10.40 -14.51
C SER A 54 -3.20 -9.89 -15.94
N LYS A 55 -3.66 -8.67 -16.23
CA LYS A 55 -3.47 -8.02 -17.54
C LYS A 55 -1.98 -7.78 -17.83
N LYS A 56 -1.20 -7.32 -16.84
CA LYS A 56 0.23 -7.00 -17.00
C LYS A 56 1.07 -8.24 -17.29
N VAL A 57 0.86 -9.30 -16.50
CA VAL A 57 1.64 -10.55 -16.61
C VAL A 57 1.07 -11.53 -17.65
N LYS A 58 -0.10 -11.23 -18.25
CA LYS A 58 -0.81 -12.09 -19.22
C LYS A 58 -1.15 -13.49 -18.67
N VAL A 59 -1.30 -13.63 -17.37
CA VAL A 59 -1.69 -14.85 -16.66
C VAL A 59 -3.16 -14.76 -16.26
N PRO A 60 -3.97 -15.83 -16.41
CA PRO A 60 -5.39 -15.81 -16.03
C PRO A 60 -5.62 -15.39 -14.58
N ALA A 61 -6.61 -14.55 -14.34
CA ALA A 61 -6.88 -13.97 -13.01
C ALA A 61 -7.01 -15.02 -11.89
N ARG A 62 -7.63 -16.18 -12.19
CA ARG A 62 -7.74 -17.28 -11.22
C ARG A 62 -6.36 -17.82 -10.79
N ARG A 63 -5.43 -17.91 -11.73
CA ARG A 63 -4.06 -18.37 -11.45
C ARG A 63 -3.30 -17.31 -10.64
N VAL A 64 -3.37 -16.02 -11.07
CA VAL A 64 -2.81 -14.90 -10.30
C VAL A 64 -3.36 -14.86 -8.88
N GLN A 65 -4.66 -15.08 -8.67
CA GLN A 65 -5.27 -15.12 -7.35
C GLN A 65 -4.66 -16.21 -6.45
N SER A 66 -4.32 -17.37 -7.02
CA SER A 66 -3.65 -18.46 -6.29
C SER A 66 -2.24 -18.04 -5.86
N TYR A 67 -1.46 -17.39 -6.73
CA TYR A 67 -0.16 -16.82 -6.39
C TYR A 67 -0.26 -15.79 -5.28
N LEU A 68 -1.16 -14.80 -5.42
CA LEU A 68 -1.35 -13.76 -4.41
C LEU A 68 -1.71 -14.33 -3.04
N LYS A 69 -2.52 -15.40 -2.99
CA LYS A 69 -2.85 -16.08 -1.73
C LYS A 69 -1.60 -16.66 -1.06
N ILE A 70 -0.74 -17.32 -1.80
CA ILE A 70 0.48 -17.94 -1.26
C ILE A 70 1.49 -16.89 -0.86
N LEU A 71 1.74 -15.88 -1.72
CA LEU A 71 2.64 -14.78 -1.41
C LEU A 71 2.22 -14.03 -0.14
N LYS A 72 0.91 -13.89 0.12
CA LYS A 72 0.39 -13.36 1.39
C LYS A 72 0.69 -14.29 2.57
N MET A 73 0.51 -15.61 2.41
CA MET A 73 0.81 -16.59 3.46
C MET A 73 2.29 -16.63 3.82
N LEU A 74 3.16 -16.39 2.85
CA LEU A 74 4.62 -16.29 3.02
C LEU A 74 5.08 -14.92 3.51
N PHE A 75 4.16 -13.98 3.75
CA PHE A 75 4.49 -12.59 4.12
C PHE A 75 5.39 -11.87 3.13
N VAL A 76 5.29 -12.20 1.85
CA VAL A 76 6.01 -11.51 0.76
C VAL A 76 5.29 -10.24 0.34
N ILE A 77 3.96 -10.30 0.38
CA ILE A 77 3.06 -9.20 0.04
C ILE A 77 2.01 -8.98 1.14
N PHE A 78 1.47 -7.79 1.19
CA PHE A 78 0.27 -7.48 1.96
C PHE A 78 -0.81 -6.86 1.08
N GLU A 79 -2.02 -6.82 1.58
CA GLU A 79 -3.20 -6.34 0.87
C GLU A 79 -3.84 -5.18 1.61
N ILE A 80 -4.09 -4.08 0.89
CA ILE A 80 -4.90 -2.96 1.37
C ILE A 80 -6.24 -3.00 0.64
N THR A 81 -7.31 -3.10 1.42
CA THR A 81 -8.68 -3.16 0.89
C THR A 81 -9.30 -1.77 0.82
N PRO A 82 -10.24 -1.52 -0.11
CA PRO A 82 -11.06 -0.32 -0.03
C PRO A 82 -11.92 -0.33 1.23
N SER A 83 -12.21 0.83 1.80
CA SER A 83 -13.22 0.94 2.84
C SER A 83 -14.61 0.56 2.31
N LYS A 84 -15.55 0.22 3.18
CA LYS A 84 -16.92 -0.22 2.78
C LYS A 84 -17.62 0.75 1.85
N ASP A 85 -17.36 2.05 2.04
CA ASP A 85 -17.99 3.14 1.29
C ASP A 85 -17.12 3.68 0.15
N SER A 86 -16.06 2.96 -0.21
CA SER A 86 -15.09 3.37 -1.20
C SER A 86 -15.30 2.64 -2.53
N ALA A 87 -15.07 3.36 -3.62
CA ALA A 87 -14.88 2.73 -4.91
C ALA A 87 -13.48 2.10 -5.00
N GLY A 88 -13.36 1.02 -5.76
CA GLY A 88 -12.07 0.42 -6.05
C GLY A 88 -11.99 -1.07 -5.70
N LYS A 89 -10.82 -1.64 -5.93
CA LYS A 89 -10.50 -3.06 -5.68
C LYS A 89 -9.29 -3.12 -4.77
N SER A 90 -9.18 -4.18 -3.97
CA SER A 90 -8.00 -4.44 -3.15
C SER A 90 -6.71 -4.30 -3.95
N GLN A 91 -5.70 -3.72 -3.34
CA GLN A 91 -4.37 -3.50 -3.90
C GLN A 91 -3.33 -4.28 -3.11
N PHE A 92 -2.30 -4.75 -3.79
CA PHE A 92 -1.23 -5.55 -3.21
C PHE A 92 0.08 -4.75 -3.19
N PHE A 93 0.88 -4.94 -2.14
CA PHE A 93 2.14 -4.25 -1.92
C PHE A 93 3.19 -5.24 -1.44
N LEU A 94 4.45 -5.02 -1.80
CA LEU A 94 5.58 -5.80 -1.29
C LEU A 94 5.86 -5.44 0.17
N ILE A 95 6.20 -6.42 0.97
CA ILE A 95 6.53 -6.19 2.40
C ILE A 95 7.97 -5.69 2.57
N ASP A 96 8.88 -6.10 1.68
CA ASP A 96 10.28 -5.71 1.77
C ASP A 96 10.59 -4.52 0.83
N PRO A 97 11.01 -3.35 1.37
CA PRO A 97 11.41 -2.21 0.57
C PRO A 97 12.61 -2.46 -0.36
N ILE A 98 13.46 -3.43 -0.07
CA ILE A 98 14.60 -3.81 -0.92
C ILE A 98 14.09 -4.28 -2.28
N LEU A 99 13.02 -5.06 -2.30
CA LEU A 99 12.39 -5.55 -3.54
C LEU A 99 11.84 -4.42 -4.42
N LEU A 100 11.36 -3.34 -3.81
CA LEU A 100 10.93 -2.16 -4.57
C LEU A 100 12.10 -1.50 -5.31
N GLY A 101 13.30 -1.54 -4.74
CA GLY A 101 14.54 -1.10 -5.41
C GLY A 101 14.92 -2.01 -6.55
N HIS A 102 14.95 -3.33 -6.31
CA HIS A 102 15.25 -4.37 -7.30
C HIS A 102 14.32 -4.29 -8.52
N PHE A 103 13.01 -4.21 -8.32
CA PHE A 103 12.03 -4.06 -9.41
C PHE A 103 11.91 -2.64 -9.97
N LYS A 104 12.77 -1.70 -9.57
CA LYS A 104 12.80 -0.31 -10.05
C LYS A 104 11.44 0.40 -9.91
N ALA A 105 10.76 0.16 -8.79
CA ALA A 105 9.51 0.85 -8.47
C ALA A 105 9.69 2.37 -8.43
N SER A 106 8.63 3.12 -8.75
CA SER A 106 8.64 4.58 -8.68
C SER A 106 8.84 5.09 -7.25
N PHE A 107 9.25 6.35 -7.13
CA PHE A 107 9.43 6.99 -5.83
C PHE A 107 8.13 7.02 -5.02
N GLU A 108 7.02 7.37 -5.66
CA GLU A 108 5.68 7.42 -5.05
C GLU A 108 5.29 6.05 -4.50
N LYS A 109 5.57 4.99 -5.26
CA LYS A 109 5.30 3.62 -4.83
C LYS A 109 6.10 3.22 -3.61
N LYS A 110 7.38 3.63 -3.54
CA LYS A 110 8.26 3.38 -2.39
C LYS A 110 7.76 4.09 -1.15
N ILE A 111 7.44 5.38 -1.27
CA ILE A 111 6.89 6.19 -0.16
C ILE A 111 5.57 5.62 0.33
N LEU A 112 4.63 5.33 -0.57
CA LEU A 112 3.33 4.80 -0.19
C LEU A 112 3.43 3.44 0.49
N THR A 113 4.28 2.55 -0.02
CA THR A 113 4.51 1.23 0.59
C THR A 113 5.12 1.36 1.97
N TRP A 114 6.11 2.23 2.14
CA TRP A 114 6.73 2.51 3.44
C TRP A 114 5.70 3.05 4.45
N ILE A 115 4.87 4.03 4.04
CA ILE A 115 3.80 4.58 4.89
C ILE A 115 2.82 3.49 5.34
N TYR A 116 2.40 2.61 4.43
CA TYR A 116 1.52 1.50 4.78
C TYR A 116 2.17 0.52 5.77
N LEU A 117 3.43 0.16 5.55
CA LEU A 117 4.16 -0.75 6.45
C LEU A 117 4.31 -0.16 7.84
N GLU A 118 4.72 1.11 7.95
CA GLU A 118 4.86 1.80 9.22
C GLU A 118 3.53 1.83 9.99
N MET A 119 2.45 2.22 9.32
CA MET A 119 1.12 2.24 9.92
C MET A 119 0.63 0.84 10.33
N LEU A 120 0.90 -0.20 9.51
CA LEU A 120 0.57 -1.57 9.87
C LEU A 120 1.34 -2.03 11.12
N CYS A 121 2.62 -1.71 11.22
CA CYS A 121 3.44 -1.99 12.39
C CYS A 121 2.88 -1.30 13.63
N GLN A 122 2.66 0.01 13.58
CA GLN A 122 2.12 0.77 14.71
C GLN A 122 0.75 0.27 15.18
N LEU A 123 -0.14 -0.08 14.25
CA LEU A 123 -1.46 -0.61 14.59
C LEU A 123 -1.39 -2.02 15.17
N SER A 124 -0.42 -2.84 14.73
CA SER A 124 -0.22 -4.18 15.28
C SER A 124 0.19 -4.16 16.75
N TYR A 125 1.01 -3.21 17.15
CA TYR A 125 1.40 -3.01 18.56
C TYR A 125 0.23 -2.54 19.44
N LYS A 126 -0.76 -1.85 18.90
CA LYS A 126 -1.92 -1.37 19.64
C LYS A 126 -2.99 -2.44 19.90
N ALA A 127 -2.76 -3.67 19.46
CA ALA A 127 -3.49 -4.92 19.78
C ALA A 127 -5.03 -4.89 19.70
N LYS A 128 -5.64 -3.96 18.94
CA LYS A 128 -7.09 -3.94 18.73
C LYS A 128 -7.44 -4.60 17.40
N LYS A 129 -8.14 -5.71 17.44
CA LYS A 129 -8.56 -6.53 16.28
C LYS A 129 -9.37 -5.78 15.20
N SER A 130 -9.87 -4.58 15.49
CA SER A 130 -10.74 -3.80 14.60
C SER A 130 -9.99 -2.83 13.68
N ASN A 131 -8.72 -2.53 13.92
CA ASN A 131 -8.00 -1.48 13.23
C ASN A 131 -7.40 -1.99 11.91
N ARG A 132 -8.25 -2.19 10.90
CA ARG A 132 -7.78 -2.48 9.54
C ARG A 132 -7.52 -1.17 8.81
N ILE A 133 -6.32 -1.06 8.24
CA ILE A 133 -6.02 0.00 7.27
C ILE A 133 -6.78 -0.32 5.98
N SER A 134 -7.43 0.69 5.45
CA SER A 134 -8.09 0.69 4.16
C SER A 134 -7.76 1.98 3.42
N PHE A 135 -8.10 2.05 2.14
CA PHE A 135 -8.08 3.31 1.41
C PHE A 135 -9.52 3.78 1.14
N TYR A 136 -9.68 5.08 0.92
CA TYR A 136 -10.94 5.68 0.53
C TYR A 136 -10.81 6.39 -0.81
N LYS A 137 -11.71 6.08 -1.75
CA LYS A 137 -11.76 6.69 -3.08
C LYS A 137 -13.20 6.86 -3.52
N THR A 138 -13.51 8.01 -4.10
CA THR A 138 -14.75 8.21 -4.83
C THR A 138 -14.52 8.03 -6.34
N ALA A 139 -15.58 7.94 -7.13
CA ALA A 139 -15.45 7.80 -8.59
C ALA A 139 -14.77 9.03 -9.25
N LYS A 140 -14.82 10.19 -8.61
CA LYS A 140 -14.39 11.49 -9.16
C LYS A 140 -13.19 12.12 -8.46
N SER A 141 -12.60 11.46 -7.45
CA SER A 141 -11.51 12.06 -6.66
C SER A 141 -10.24 11.23 -6.67
N SER A 142 -9.11 11.89 -6.42
CA SER A 142 -7.87 11.21 -6.04
C SER A 142 -8.08 10.40 -4.74
N PRO A 143 -7.37 9.28 -4.56
CA PRO A 143 -7.55 8.45 -3.38
C PRO A 143 -7.06 9.17 -2.11
N VAL A 144 -7.76 8.92 -1.00
CA VAL A 144 -7.21 9.05 0.34
C VAL A 144 -6.57 7.71 0.68
N HIS A 145 -5.27 7.72 0.84
CA HIS A 145 -4.46 6.51 0.86
C HIS A 145 -4.67 5.68 2.13
N LEU A 146 -4.96 6.34 3.25
CA LEU A 146 -5.13 5.71 4.55
C LEU A 146 -6.48 6.10 5.15
N MET A 147 -7.24 5.09 5.54
CA MET A 147 -8.41 5.22 6.39
C MET A 147 -8.37 4.10 7.43
N TYR A 148 -8.62 4.45 8.68
CA TYR A 148 -8.91 3.45 9.72
C TYR A 148 -9.90 3.99 10.75
N GLU A 149 -10.69 3.08 11.31
CA GLU A 149 -11.64 3.39 12.36
C GLU A 149 -10.98 3.08 13.72
N ALA A 150 -10.87 4.10 14.57
CA ALA A 150 -10.52 3.96 15.97
C ALA A 150 -11.82 4.00 16.83
N ASP A 151 -11.72 3.69 18.12
CA ASP A 151 -12.89 3.51 18.99
C ASP A 151 -13.91 4.65 18.93
N ASN A 152 -13.44 5.90 18.84
CA ASN A 152 -14.28 7.10 18.91
C ASN A 152 -14.07 8.09 17.77
N HIS A 153 -13.27 7.76 16.76
CA HIS A 153 -13.00 8.62 15.62
C HIS A 153 -12.58 7.83 14.39
N ILE A 154 -12.70 8.45 13.23
CA ILE A 154 -12.21 7.91 11.96
C ILE A 154 -11.03 8.78 11.51
N VAL A 155 -9.95 8.12 11.14
CA VAL A 155 -8.74 8.77 10.60
C VAL A 155 -8.74 8.64 9.09
N PHE A 156 -8.50 9.76 8.41
CA PHE A 156 -8.25 9.81 6.99
C PHE A 156 -6.91 10.51 6.74
N ALA A 157 -6.04 9.88 5.97
CA ALA A 157 -4.78 10.48 5.59
C ALA A 157 -4.52 10.35 4.08
N LYS A 158 -4.32 11.49 3.43
CA LYS A 158 -3.88 11.57 2.04
C LYS A 158 -2.36 11.74 2.01
N VAL A 159 -1.72 11.17 1.01
CA VAL A 159 -0.28 11.34 0.76
C VAL A 159 -0.12 12.17 -0.52
N CYS A 160 0.60 13.28 -0.41
CA CYS A 160 1.11 14.07 -1.51
C CYS A 160 2.60 13.71 -1.70
N PHE A 161 3.00 13.36 -2.91
CA PHE A 161 4.37 12.89 -3.18
C PHE A 161 5.35 14.02 -3.52
N GLU A 162 4.86 15.26 -3.58
CA GLU A 162 5.63 16.46 -3.87
C GLU A 162 6.15 17.14 -2.59
N GLN A 163 7.14 18.02 -2.76
CA GLN A 163 7.67 18.86 -1.68
C GLN A 163 6.70 19.95 -1.20
N SER A 164 5.71 20.27 -2.02
CA SER A 164 4.60 21.17 -1.72
C SER A 164 3.29 20.49 -2.09
N PHE A 165 2.20 20.95 -1.53
CA PHE A 165 0.84 20.48 -1.88
C PHE A 165 0.03 21.63 -2.46
N ASP A 166 -1.01 21.29 -3.21
CA ASP A 166 -1.95 22.23 -3.82
C ASP A 166 -3.27 22.20 -3.04
N SER A 167 -4.03 23.31 -3.06
CA SER A 167 -5.36 23.38 -2.47
C SER A 167 -6.30 22.27 -3.00
N ARG A 168 -6.11 21.85 -4.24
CA ARG A 168 -6.84 20.72 -4.84
C ARG A 168 -6.63 19.39 -4.12
N ASP A 169 -5.50 19.24 -3.43
CA ASP A 169 -5.23 18.05 -2.62
C ASP A 169 -6.13 17.95 -1.40
N LEU A 170 -6.64 19.10 -0.94
CA LEU A 170 -7.52 19.19 0.23
C LEU A 170 -9.00 18.99 -0.11
N LEU A 171 -9.43 19.17 -1.36
CA LEU A 171 -10.86 19.12 -1.77
C LEU A 171 -11.56 17.80 -1.40
N ILE A 172 -10.83 16.70 -1.36
CA ILE A 172 -11.41 15.41 -0.97
C ILE A 172 -11.93 15.41 0.48
N PHE A 173 -11.25 16.16 1.36
CA PHE A 173 -11.63 16.22 2.77
C PHE A 173 -13.00 16.90 2.99
N ASP A 174 -13.39 17.85 2.15
CA ASP A 174 -14.72 18.45 2.21
C ASP A 174 -15.83 17.42 1.92
N SER A 175 -15.58 16.55 0.96
CA SER A 175 -16.49 15.44 0.66
C SER A 175 -16.57 14.43 1.81
N ILE A 176 -15.45 14.16 2.47
CA ILE A 176 -15.37 13.29 3.65
C ILE A 176 -16.11 13.91 4.82
N LYS A 177 -15.89 15.20 5.13
CA LYS A 177 -16.60 15.93 6.20
C LYS A 177 -18.11 15.89 6.00
N LYS A 178 -18.58 16.12 4.77
CA LYS A 178 -20.02 16.05 4.44
C LYS A 178 -20.59 14.66 4.64
N LYS A 179 -19.85 13.61 4.22
CA LYS A 179 -20.32 12.22 4.29
C LYS A 179 -20.33 11.68 5.73
N TYR A 180 -19.35 12.04 6.53
CA TYR A 180 -19.14 11.53 7.90
C TYR A 180 -19.43 12.60 8.96
N LYS A 181 -20.39 13.51 8.70
CA LYS A 181 -20.72 14.66 9.57
C LYS A 181 -21.01 14.30 11.03
N ASP A 182 -21.57 13.10 11.27
CA ASP A 182 -21.95 12.63 12.60
C ASP A 182 -20.83 11.84 13.30
N LYS A 183 -19.62 11.81 12.72
CA LYS A 183 -18.46 11.11 13.24
C LYS A 183 -17.36 12.10 13.62
N LYS A 184 -16.61 11.77 14.65
CA LYS A 184 -15.39 12.51 14.98
C LYS A 184 -14.32 12.14 13.96
N LEU A 185 -13.78 13.12 13.24
CA LEU A 185 -12.77 12.91 12.21
C LEU A 185 -11.39 13.39 12.67
N LYS A 186 -10.35 12.73 12.18
CA LYS A 186 -8.97 13.22 12.17
C LYS A 186 -8.48 13.18 10.73
N LEU A 187 -8.08 14.33 10.21
CA LEU A 187 -7.74 14.53 8.81
C LEU A 187 -6.28 14.92 8.69
N TYR A 188 -5.53 14.18 7.88
CA TYR A 188 -4.10 14.38 7.68
C TYR A 188 -3.78 14.47 6.19
N LEU A 189 -2.88 15.39 5.84
CA LEU A 189 -2.15 15.38 4.58
C LEU A 189 -0.67 15.18 4.88
N PHE A 190 -0.09 14.09 4.43
CA PHE A 190 1.35 13.87 4.48
C PHE A 190 2.00 14.33 3.18
N TYR A 191 3.11 15.06 3.25
CA TYR A 191 3.78 15.62 2.08
C TYR A 191 5.32 15.60 2.24
N GLY A 192 6.04 15.91 1.16
CA GLY A 192 7.51 15.87 1.11
C GLY A 192 8.22 17.08 1.73
N GLY A 193 7.49 18.08 2.21
CA GLY A 193 8.08 19.26 2.86
C GLY A 193 8.51 18.98 4.29
N ARG A 194 8.97 20.02 4.99
CA ARG A 194 9.54 19.90 6.35
C ARG A 194 8.68 20.54 7.44
N GLU A 195 7.76 21.40 7.06
CA GLU A 195 6.99 22.19 8.02
C GLU A 195 5.69 21.48 8.44
N ARG A 196 5.24 21.75 9.67
CA ARG A 196 3.96 21.27 10.21
C ARG A 196 3.05 22.44 10.40
N PHE A 197 1.84 22.35 9.87
CA PHE A 197 0.83 23.38 10.03
C PHE A 197 -0.58 22.80 9.87
N ASN A 198 -1.59 23.64 10.09
CA ASN A 198 -2.99 23.25 9.93
C ASN A 198 -3.63 24.13 8.86
N VAL A 199 -4.47 23.52 8.05
CA VAL A 199 -5.40 24.21 7.16
C VAL A 199 -6.80 23.79 7.60
N ASP A 200 -7.54 24.68 8.24
CA ASP A 200 -8.78 24.36 8.95
C ASP A 200 -8.58 23.20 9.94
N GLU A 201 -9.31 22.11 9.77
CA GLU A 201 -9.24 20.91 10.61
C GLU A 201 -8.25 19.83 10.07
N ILE A 202 -7.53 20.15 8.99
CA ILE A 202 -6.61 19.22 8.33
C ILE A 202 -5.20 19.50 8.85
N GLN A 203 -4.55 18.49 9.42
CA GLN A 203 -3.15 18.56 9.82
C GLN A 203 -2.25 18.23 8.63
N ILE A 204 -1.37 19.15 8.29
CA ILE A 204 -0.38 19.00 7.22
C ILE A 204 0.96 18.63 7.86
N LEU A 205 1.47 17.47 7.52
CA LEU A 205 2.63 16.88 8.18
C LEU A 205 3.64 16.36 7.15
N PRO A 206 4.95 16.53 7.42
CA PRO A 206 5.98 15.79 6.67
C PRO A 206 5.77 14.27 6.74
N TRP A 207 6.18 13.53 5.70
CA TRP A 207 6.13 12.05 5.73
C TRP A 207 6.87 11.47 6.94
N GLU A 208 7.99 12.06 7.32
CA GLU A 208 8.81 11.64 8.46
C GLU A 208 8.05 11.68 9.80
N SER A 209 6.90 12.37 9.84
CA SER A 209 6.06 12.45 11.04
C SER A 209 5.21 11.20 11.29
N ILE A 210 5.27 10.21 10.39
CA ILE A 210 4.56 8.93 10.51
C ILE A 210 5.29 7.98 11.47
N VAL A 211 6.58 8.17 11.67
CA VAL A 211 7.43 7.37 12.56
C VAL A 211 7.30 7.80 14.01
#